data_90bc96db855c3adb0f534e29d0779b0f
#
_entry.id   90bc96db855c3adb0f534e29d0779b0f
#
_cell.length_a   1.000
_cell.length_b   1.000
_cell.length_c   1.000
_cell.angle_alpha   90.00
_cell.angle_beta   90.00
_cell.angle_gamma   90.00
#
_symmetry.space_group_name_H-M   'P 1'
#
loop_
_entity.id
_entity.type
_entity.pdbx_description
1 polymer ?
#
loop_
_entity_poly.entity_id
_entity_poly.type
_entity_poly.pdbx_seq_one_letter_code
_entity_poly.pdbx_strand_id
1 'polypeptide(L)'
;PCHSAPNAGFVRRSMAKLDWLVVADQVETESACFWRAPDMNPADVQTEVYFLPCALIYEKPGMILNSGRWIQYRYQAVEPWDEAKPDYEMCDLIWTAICDLYRQEGGANPDPILKTKWDYYVDGKIDPRPVAWALNGYRVAGTECDTSSANPKTDLLKGYAELGADGSTACAMWIYSGMWNNNDTPLDPAEQPLCRRNTEDKSGIGLNSEWAFSW
;
A
#
# COMPACT_ATOMS: atom_id res chain seq x y z
N PRO A 1 -11.46 9.85 -10.10
CA PRO A 1 -11.12 10.05 -11.52
C PRO A 1 -11.66 11.34 -12.10
N CYS A 2 -12.76 11.92 -11.57
CA CYS A 2 -13.34 13.16 -12.11
C CYS A 2 -12.41 14.38 -12.03
N HIS A 3 -11.45 14.39 -11.11
CA HIS A 3 -10.47 15.49 -10.94
C HIS A 3 -9.22 15.32 -11.80
N SER A 4 -8.81 14.09 -12.07
CA SER A 4 -7.50 13.80 -12.68
C SER A 4 -7.58 13.42 -14.16
N ALA A 5 -8.75 13.04 -14.65
CA ALA A 5 -8.92 12.67 -16.05
C ALA A 5 -9.12 13.92 -16.94
N PRO A 6 -8.54 13.94 -18.15
CA PRO A 6 -8.62 15.09 -19.04
C PRO A 6 -10.04 15.46 -19.48
N ASN A 7 -10.98 14.51 -19.43
CA ASN A 7 -12.38 14.73 -19.83
C ASN A 7 -13.35 14.23 -18.73
N ALA A 8 -13.57 15.08 -17.74
CA ALA A 8 -14.45 14.76 -16.61
C ALA A 8 -15.89 14.42 -17.02
N GLY A 9 -16.44 15.10 -18.05
CA GLY A 9 -17.78 14.80 -18.56
C GLY A 9 -17.88 13.40 -19.17
N PHE A 10 -16.88 12.96 -19.91
CA PHE A 10 -16.81 11.59 -20.42
C PHE A 10 -16.71 10.57 -19.27
N VAL A 11 -15.87 10.85 -18.29
CA VAL A 11 -15.70 9.98 -17.10
C VAL A 11 -17.03 9.81 -16.35
N ARG A 12 -17.72 10.90 -16.04
CA ARG A 12 -19.02 10.85 -15.34
C ARG A 12 -20.06 10.02 -16.11
N ARG A 13 -20.18 10.25 -17.43
CA ARG A 13 -21.09 9.45 -18.26
C ARG A 13 -20.72 7.98 -18.36
N SER A 14 -19.44 7.66 -18.23
CA SER A 14 -18.97 6.26 -18.17
C SER A 14 -19.27 5.64 -16.82
N MET A 15 -19.05 6.37 -15.74
CA MET A 15 -19.38 5.92 -14.38
C MET A 15 -20.87 5.65 -14.21
N ALA A 16 -21.74 6.43 -14.86
CA ALA A 16 -23.19 6.24 -14.87
C ALA A 16 -23.68 4.95 -15.55
N LYS A 17 -22.79 4.22 -16.21
CA LYS A 17 -23.09 2.96 -16.92
C LYS A 17 -22.58 1.71 -16.19
N LEU A 18 -21.98 1.88 -15.03
CA LEU A 18 -21.52 0.77 -14.21
C LEU A 18 -22.70 0.14 -13.50
N ASP A 19 -22.61 -1.15 -13.23
CA ASP A 19 -23.58 -1.84 -12.37
C ASP A 19 -23.38 -1.36 -10.93
N TRP A 20 -22.11 -1.24 -10.50
CA TRP A 20 -21.75 -0.72 -9.18
C TRP A 20 -20.41 -0.02 -9.21
N LEU A 21 -20.19 0.84 -8.23
CA LEU A 21 -18.97 1.61 -8.01
C LEU A 21 -18.63 1.61 -6.52
N VAL A 22 -17.44 1.16 -6.17
CA VAL A 22 -16.92 1.31 -4.80
C VAL A 22 -15.97 2.49 -4.76
N VAL A 23 -16.21 3.41 -3.84
CA VAL A 23 -15.37 4.58 -3.61
C VAL A 23 -14.88 4.56 -2.17
N ALA A 24 -13.57 4.49 -2.00
CA ALA A 24 -12.91 4.68 -0.71
C ALA A 24 -12.32 6.09 -0.69
N ASP A 25 -12.88 6.98 0.08
CA ASP A 25 -12.44 8.39 0.15
C ASP A 25 -12.72 8.97 1.54
N GLN A 26 -12.07 10.07 1.84
CA GLN A 26 -12.19 10.75 3.14
C GLN A 26 -13.47 11.59 3.22
N VAL A 27 -13.96 12.05 2.09
CA VAL A 27 -15.18 12.86 1.96
C VAL A 27 -15.89 12.52 0.64
N GLU A 28 -17.14 12.92 0.51
CA GLU A 28 -17.87 12.84 -0.76
C GLU A 28 -17.27 13.79 -1.80
N THR A 29 -16.24 13.30 -2.51
CA THR A 29 -15.66 14.03 -3.65
C THR A 29 -16.54 13.92 -4.88
N GLU A 30 -16.25 14.72 -5.94
CA GLU A 30 -17.01 14.66 -7.21
C GLU A 30 -16.95 13.27 -7.86
N SER A 31 -15.97 12.45 -7.55
CA SER A 31 -15.93 11.05 -8.00
C SER A 31 -16.90 10.18 -7.21
N ALA A 32 -17.04 10.43 -5.91
CA ALA A 32 -17.95 9.71 -5.05
C ALA A 32 -19.41 10.05 -5.29
N CYS A 33 -19.70 11.30 -5.68
CA CYS A 33 -21.05 11.79 -5.91
C CYS A 33 -21.26 12.35 -7.33
N PHE A 34 -20.67 11.70 -8.33
CA PHE A 34 -20.64 12.15 -9.72
C PHE A 34 -22.04 12.45 -10.31
N TRP A 35 -23.07 11.82 -9.83
CA TRP A 35 -24.47 12.01 -10.26
C TRP A 35 -25.04 13.39 -9.88
N ARG A 36 -24.39 14.12 -8.94
CA ARG A 36 -24.78 15.48 -8.52
C ARG A 36 -24.21 16.57 -9.44
N ALA A 37 -23.43 16.20 -10.45
CA ALA A 37 -22.85 17.19 -11.37
C ALA A 37 -23.93 17.88 -12.20
N PRO A 38 -23.75 19.18 -12.57
CA PRO A 38 -24.76 19.95 -13.28
C PRO A 38 -25.17 19.38 -14.66
N ASP A 39 -24.29 18.60 -15.28
CA ASP A 39 -24.51 17.91 -16.55
C ASP A 39 -25.07 16.50 -16.42
N MET A 40 -25.51 16.11 -15.23
CA MET A 40 -26.06 14.79 -14.92
C MET A 40 -27.49 14.93 -14.38
N ASN A 41 -28.33 13.95 -14.71
CA ASN A 41 -29.63 13.78 -14.08
C ASN A 41 -29.56 12.53 -13.19
N PRO A 42 -29.68 12.65 -11.85
CA PRO A 42 -29.61 11.50 -10.94
C PRO A 42 -30.62 10.38 -11.27
N ALA A 43 -31.77 10.71 -11.83
CA ALA A 43 -32.78 9.73 -12.18
C ALA A 43 -32.36 8.80 -13.35
N ASP A 44 -31.40 9.20 -14.15
CA ASP A 44 -30.89 8.43 -15.28
C ASP A 44 -29.68 7.57 -14.89
N VAL A 45 -29.17 7.70 -13.66
CA VAL A 45 -28.01 6.96 -13.15
C VAL A 45 -28.49 5.69 -12.45
N GLN A 46 -28.08 4.52 -12.96
CA GLN A 46 -28.43 3.22 -12.40
C GLN A 46 -27.28 2.62 -11.57
N THR A 47 -26.11 3.24 -11.55
CA THR A 47 -24.96 2.76 -10.82
C THR A 47 -25.21 2.78 -9.32
N GLU A 48 -25.12 1.63 -8.69
CA GLU A 48 -25.10 1.50 -7.23
C GLU A 48 -23.74 1.96 -6.70
N VAL A 49 -23.72 2.88 -5.73
CA VAL A 49 -22.48 3.44 -5.20
C VAL A 49 -22.32 3.05 -3.74
N TYR A 50 -21.21 2.34 -3.47
CA TYR A 50 -20.75 1.99 -2.13
C TYR A 50 -19.67 2.97 -1.71
N PHE A 51 -19.96 3.81 -0.73
CA PHE A 51 -18.98 4.73 -0.17
C PHE A 51 -18.37 4.15 1.10
N LEU A 52 -17.05 3.98 1.09
CA LEU A 52 -16.27 3.47 2.23
C LEU A 52 -15.49 4.65 2.83
N PRO A 53 -15.76 5.04 4.09
CA PRO A 53 -15.06 6.15 4.71
C PRO A 53 -13.61 5.79 5.00
N CYS A 54 -12.68 6.56 4.42
CA CYS A 54 -11.24 6.42 4.62
C CYS A 54 -10.74 7.31 5.76
N ALA A 55 -9.86 6.76 6.59
CA ALA A 55 -9.13 7.52 7.58
C ALA A 55 -8.27 8.62 6.93
N LEU A 56 -8.24 9.78 7.54
CA LEU A 56 -7.40 10.91 7.15
C LEU A 56 -5.92 10.59 7.33
N ILE A 57 -5.08 11.40 6.70
CA ILE A 57 -3.63 11.18 6.69
C ILE A 57 -2.99 11.15 8.08
N TYR A 58 -3.54 11.88 9.04
CA TYR A 58 -3.06 11.93 10.43
C TYR A 58 -3.78 10.94 11.36
N GLU A 59 -4.81 10.26 10.85
CA GLU A 59 -5.57 9.23 11.58
C GLU A 59 -5.00 7.83 11.39
N LYS A 60 -3.91 7.69 10.63
CA LYS A 60 -3.26 6.41 10.33
C LYS A 60 -1.76 6.56 10.21
N PRO A 61 -0.98 5.53 10.60
CA PRO A 61 0.42 5.48 10.22
C PRO A 61 0.54 5.22 8.72
N GLY A 62 1.68 5.51 8.13
CA GLY A 62 1.90 5.22 6.74
C GLY A 62 3.14 5.85 6.15
N MET A 63 3.34 5.60 4.88
CA MET A 63 4.47 6.09 4.14
C MET A 63 4.04 6.99 3.00
N ILE A 64 4.80 8.03 2.75
CA ILE A 64 4.72 8.85 1.54
C ILE A 64 6.00 8.63 0.76
N LEU A 65 5.83 8.27 -0.50
CA LEU A 65 6.91 8.01 -1.44
C LEU A 65 6.77 8.96 -2.63
N ASN A 66 7.87 9.30 -3.25
CA ASN A 66 7.88 10.08 -4.47
C ASN A 66 8.98 9.63 -5.44
N SER A 67 8.92 10.11 -6.68
CA SER A 67 9.88 9.77 -7.75
C SER A 67 11.29 10.26 -7.48
N GLY A 68 11.48 11.19 -6.56
CA GLY A 68 12.79 11.61 -6.08
C GLY A 68 13.47 10.63 -5.13
N ARG A 69 12.82 9.46 -4.92
CA ARG A 69 13.33 8.38 -4.06
C ARG A 69 13.38 8.77 -2.58
N TRP A 70 12.45 9.62 -2.18
CA TRP A 70 12.26 9.98 -0.80
C TRP A 70 11.13 9.14 -0.22
N ILE A 71 11.35 8.67 1.01
CA ILE A 71 10.37 7.93 1.78
C ILE A 71 10.26 8.60 3.13
N GLN A 72 9.03 8.97 3.46
CA GLN A 72 8.70 9.59 4.73
C GLN A 72 7.68 8.73 5.44
N TYR A 73 8.01 8.28 6.63
CA TYR A 73 7.06 7.60 7.50
C TYR A 73 6.34 8.62 8.39
N ARG A 74 5.07 8.35 8.63
CA ARG A 74 4.23 9.13 9.54
C ARG A 74 3.67 8.24 10.61
N TYR A 75 3.65 8.74 11.83
CA TYR A 75 2.91 8.13 12.92
C TYR A 75 1.45 8.60 12.90
N GLN A 76 0.57 7.77 13.41
CA GLN A 76 -0.79 8.14 13.70
C GLN A 76 -0.79 9.18 14.81
N ALA A 77 -1.52 10.28 14.61
CA ALA A 77 -1.63 11.36 15.59
C ALA A 77 -2.93 11.29 16.39
N VAL A 78 -4.01 10.83 15.77
CA VAL A 78 -5.34 10.67 16.37
C VAL A 78 -6.00 9.41 15.83
N GLU A 79 -6.99 8.89 16.56
CA GLU A 79 -7.77 7.74 16.07
C GLU A 79 -8.67 8.15 14.90
N PRO A 80 -8.94 7.22 13.96
CA PRO A 80 -9.91 7.44 12.90
C PRO A 80 -11.28 7.80 13.45
N TRP A 81 -11.97 8.67 12.72
CA TRP A 81 -13.32 9.08 13.11
C TRP A 81 -14.34 8.00 12.75
N ASP A 82 -15.16 7.60 13.76
CA ASP A 82 -16.29 6.69 13.61
C ASP A 82 -15.92 5.37 12.88
N GLU A 83 -16.55 5.06 11.75
CA GLU A 83 -16.30 3.85 10.97
C GLU A 83 -15.13 3.99 9.97
N ALA A 84 -14.49 5.14 9.91
CA ALA A 84 -13.38 5.37 8.98
C ALA A 84 -12.22 4.41 9.25
N LYS A 85 -11.70 3.81 8.17
CA LYS A 85 -10.59 2.87 8.23
C LYS A 85 -9.41 3.32 7.38
N PRO A 86 -8.18 2.99 7.79
CA PRO A 86 -7.04 3.08 6.91
C PRO A 86 -7.27 2.31 5.59
N ASP A 87 -6.82 2.86 4.48
CA ASP A 87 -6.93 2.24 3.16
C ASP A 87 -6.31 0.83 3.12
N TYR A 88 -5.16 0.62 3.78
CA TYR A 88 -4.54 -0.70 3.87
C TYR A 88 -5.38 -1.70 4.70
N GLU A 89 -6.11 -1.24 5.72
CA GLU A 89 -7.04 -2.08 6.48
C GLU A 89 -8.24 -2.48 5.62
N MET A 90 -8.77 -1.56 4.81
CA MET A 90 -9.83 -1.89 3.86
C MET A 90 -9.37 -2.93 2.82
N CYS A 91 -8.14 -2.76 2.29
CA CYS A 91 -7.55 -3.74 1.38
C CYS A 91 -7.41 -5.12 2.03
N ASP A 92 -7.00 -5.17 3.29
CA ASP A 92 -6.86 -6.40 4.06
C ASP A 92 -8.21 -7.10 4.26
N LEU A 93 -9.25 -6.36 4.65
CA LEU A 93 -10.59 -6.89 4.84
C LEU A 93 -11.16 -7.45 3.52
N ILE A 94 -11.00 -6.73 2.42
CA ILE A 94 -11.43 -7.18 1.09
C ILE A 94 -10.66 -8.44 0.67
N TRP A 95 -9.33 -8.43 0.84
CA TRP A 95 -8.49 -9.57 0.50
C TRP A 95 -8.87 -10.82 1.29
N THR A 96 -9.06 -10.68 2.59
CA THR A 96 -9.47 -11.77 3.47
C THR A 96 -10.82 -12.34 3.04
N ALA A 97 -11.80 -11.49 2.76
CA ALA A 97 -13.10 -11.91 2.29
C ALA A 97 -13.02 -12.65 0.93
N ILE A 98 -12.19 -12.18 0.00
CA ILE A 98 -11.96 -12.88 -1.27
C ILE A 98 -11.35 -14.25 -1.03
N CYS A 99 -10.32 -14.35 -0.19
CA CYS A 99 -9.69 -15.64 0.14
C CYS A 99 -10.70 -16.61 0.77
N ASP A 100 -11.56 -16.13 1.66
CA ASP A 100 -12.59 -16.97 2.30
C ASP A 100 -13.63 -17.46 1.30
N LEU A 101 -14.08 -16.63 0.38
CA LEU A 101 -14.97 -17.05 -0.71
C LEU A 101 -14.30 -18.12 -1.58
N TYR A 102 -13.04 -17.96 -1.96
CA TYR A 102 -12.31 -18.97 -2.73
C TYR A 102 -12.13 -20.29 -1.97
N ARG A 103 -11.96 -20.25 -0.65
CA ARG A 103 -11.88 -21.47 0.18
C ARG A 103 -13.23 -22.18 0.27
N GLN A 104 -14.33 -21.44 0.33
CA GLN A 104 -15.68 -22.00 0.50
C GLN A 104 -16.29 -22.48 -0.81
N GLU A 105 -16.17 -21.69 -1.87
CA GLU A 105 -16.87 -21.91 -3.13
C GLU A 105 -15.94 -22.46 -4.23
N GLY A 106 -14.63 -22.40 -4.02
CA GLY A 106 -13.65 -22.70 -5.05
C GLY A 106 -13.60 -21.62 -6.12
N GLY A 107 -13.12 -21.97 -7.29
CA GLY A 107 -13.01 -21.06 -8.43
C GLY A 107 -12.20 -21.68 -9.56
N ALA A 108 -12.22 -21.08 -10.72
CA ALA A 108 -11.53 -21.61 -11.90
C ALA A 108 -10.01 -21.66 -11.73
N ASN A 109 -9.45 -20.78 -10.90
CA ASN A 109 -8.00 -20.69 -10.66
C ASN A 109 -7.71 -20.19 -9.23
N PRO A 110 -7.90 -21.01 -8.18
CA PRO A 110 -7.78 -20.60 -6.79
C PRO A 110 -6.33 -20.41 -6.34
N ASP A 111 -5.37 -21.12 -6.94
CA ASP A 111 -3.99 -21.17 -6.49
C ASP A 111 -3.31 -19.78 -6.40
N PRO A 112 -3.38 -18.90 -7.38
CA PRO A 112 -2.78 -17.57 -7.28
C PRO A 112 -3.33 -16.74 -6.13
N ILE A 113 -4.59 -16.95 -5.76
CA ILE A 113 -5.23 -16.24 -4.66
C ILE A 113 -4.82 -16.87 -3.32
N LEU A 114 -5.01 -18.19 -3.18
CA LEU A 114 -4.85 -18.88 -1.90
C LEU A 114 -3.39 -19.10 -1.51
N LYS A 115 -2.45 -19.11 -2.48
CA LYS A 115 -1.01 -19.25 -2.24
C LYS A 115 -0.30 -17.91 -2.11
N THR A 116 -0.97 -16.78 -2.37
CA THR A 116 -0.38 -15.47 -2.14
C THR A 116 -0.13 -15.29 -0.65
N LYS A 117 1.11 -14.99 -0.30
CA LYS A 117 1.46 -14.64 1.06
C LYS A 117 0.99 -13.23 1.37
N TRP A 118 0.11 -13.13 2.34
CA TRP A 118 -0.41 -11.87 2.85
C TRP A 118 -0.13 -11.81 4.36
N ASP A 119 1.07 -11.35 4.70
CA ASP A 119 1.59 -11.37 6.06
C ASP A 119 2.12 -9.98 6.44
N TYR A 120 1.20 -9.04 6.51
CA TYR A 120 1.50 -7.64 6.79
C TYR A 120 1.01 -7.22 8.17
N TYR A 121 1.16 -8.11 9.17
CA TYR A 121 0.63 -7.90 10.50
C TYR A 121 1.74 -7.63 11.52
N VAL A 122 1.45 -6.70 12.44
CA VAL A 122 2.21 -6.48 13.67
C VAL A 122 1.21 -6.49 14.81
N ASP A 123 1.46 -7.30 15.83
CA ASP A 123 0.56 -7.47 16.98
C ASP A 123 -0.91 -7.81 16.59
N GLY A 124 -1.07 -8.58 15.52
CA GLY A 124 -2.37 -9.01 15.01
C GLY A 124 -3.16 -7.94 14.24
N LYS A 125 -2.56 -6.78 13.97
CA LYS A 125 -3.14 -5.72 13.14
C LYS A 125 -2.30 -5.52 11.88
N ILE A 126 -2.97 -5.23 10.77
CA ILE A 126 -2.24 -4.88 9.55
C ILE A 126 -1.45 -3.57 9.75
N ASP A 127 -0.21 -3.57 9.28
CA ASP A 127 0.73 -2.47 9.51
C ASP A 127 1.48 -2.12 8.21
N PRO A 128 1.68 -0.85 7.89
CA PRO A 128 2.40 -0.45 6.68
C PRO A 128 3.89 -0.80 6.69
N ARG A 129 4.50 -1.08 7.85
CA ARG A 129 5.94 -1.41 7.94
C ARG A 129 6.31 -2.71 7.24
N PRO A 130 5.61 -3.84 7.44
CA PRO A 130 5.85 -5.05 6.64
C PRO A 130 5.67 -4.84 5.14
N VAL A 131 4.74 -3.97 4.73
CA VAL A 131 4.58 -3.61 3.30
C VAL A 131 5.85 -2.93 2.77
N ALA A 132 6.52 -2.14 3.59
CA ALA A 132 7.78 -1.51 3.23
C ALA A 132 8.90 -2.50 2.92
N TRP A 133 8.90 -3.67 3.55
CA TRP A 133 9.89 -4.72 3.23
C TRP A 133 9.68 -5.28 1.83
N ALA A 134 8.43 -5.48 1.44
CA ALA A 134 8.10 -5.90 0.08
C ALA A 134 8.51 -4.83 -0.96
N LEU A 135 8.36 -3.56 -0.62
CA LEU A 135 8.84 -2.44 -1.46
C LEU A 135 10.36 -2.42 -1.57
N ASN A 136 11.05 -2.57 -0.43
CA ASN A 136 12.52 -2.61 -0.38
C ASN A 136 13.12 -3.73 -1.22
N GLY A 137 12.44 -4.87 -1.25
CA GLY A 137 12.96 -6.09 -1.83
C GLY A 137 13.83 -6.91 -0.89
N TYR A 138 13.88 -8.19 -1.18
CA TYR A 138 14.49 -9.21 -0.35
C TYR A 138 15.05 -10.35 -1.21
N ARG A 139 15.93 -11.17 -0.62
CA ARG A 139 16.41 -12.41 -1.21
C ARG A 139 15.37 -13.50 -1.03
N VAL A 140 15.10 -14.23 -2.10
CA VAL A 140 14.21 -15.38 -2.08
C VAL A 140 15.01 -16.61 -1.71
N ALA A 141 14.58 -17.34 -0.69
CA ALA A 141 15.25 -18.58 -0.32
C ALA A 141 14.81 -19.72 -1.26
N GLY A 142 15.78 -20.32 -1.95
CA GLY A 142 15.55 -21.47 -2.82
C GLY A 142 15.29 -21.13 -4.30
N THR A 143 15.02 -22.15 -5.09
CA THR A 143 14.78 -22.05 -6.54
C THR A 143 13.32 -21.76 -6.91
N GLU A 144 12.41 -21.89 -5.94
CA GLU A 144 11.01 -21.50 -6.07
C GLU A 144 10.82 -20.15 -5.38
N CYS A 145 10.00 -19.30 -5.97
CA CYS A 145 9.68 -17.98 -5.44
C CYS A 145 8.80 -18.11 -4.16
N ASP A 146 9.41 -18.66 -3.12
CA ASP A 146 8.78 -18.80 -1.81
C ASP A 146 9.10 -17.59 -0.93
N THR A 147 8.26 -16.58 -1.02
CA THR A 147 8.35 -15.40 -0.15
C THR A 147 8.07 -15.73 1.32
N SER A 148 7.57 -16.94 1.61
CA SER A 148 7.24 -17.36 2.98
C SER A 148 8.46 -17.57 3.85
N SER A 149 9.62 -17.81 3.25
CA SER A 149 10.89 -18.04 3.94
C SER A 149 11.76 -16.79 4.06
N ALA A 150 11.41 -15.69 3.42
CA ALA A 150 12.18 -14.45 3.52
C ALA A 150 12.21 -13.94 4.97
N ASN A 151 13.41 -13.72 5.48
CA ASN A 151 13.62 -13.10 6.78
C ASN A 151 13.97 -11.63 6.59
N PRO A 152 13.06 -10.70 6.93
CA PRO A 152 13.31 -9.27 6.77
C PRO A 152 14.60 -8.78 7.43
N LYS A 153 15.01 -9.43 8.51
CA LYS A 153 16.23 -9.03 9.27
C LYS A 153 17.53 -9.31 8.52
N THR A 154 17.57 -10.38 7.71
CA THR A 154 18.79 -10.85 7.05
C THR A 154 18.73 -10.75 5.53
N ASP A 155 17.52 -10.79 4.96
CA ASP A 155 17.32 -11.03 3.54
C ASP A 155 16.93 -9.76 2.77
N LEU A 156 16.78 -8.63 3.45
CA LEU A 156 16.50 -7.35 2.79
C LEU A 156 17.67 -6.90 1.92
N LEU A 157 17.35 -6.43 0.74
CA LEU A 157 18.34 -5.90 -0.21
C LEU A 157 18.89 -4.57 0.30
N LYS A 158 20.19 -4.36 0.12
CA LYS A 158 20.89 -3.11 0.46
C LYS A 158 20.72 -2.02 -0.59
N GLY A 159 20.27 -2.38 -1.78
CA GLY A 159 20.04 -1.47 -2.88
C GLY A 159 19.63 -2.19 -4.14
N TYR A 160 19.19 -1.44 -5.14
CA TYR A 160 18.72 -1.98 -6.42
C TYR A 160 19.81 -2.72 -7.21
N ALA A 161 21.09 -2.45 -6.93
CA ALA A 161 22.21 -3.17 -7.56
C ALA A 161 22.28 -4.66 -7.16
N GLU A 162 21.59 -5.04 -6.08
CA GLU A 162 21.51 -6.43 -5.63
C GLU A 162 20.33 -7.19 -6.24
N LEU A 163 19.48 -6.54 -7.03
CA LEU A 163 18.38 -7.21 -7.72
C LEU A 163 18.91 -8.14 -8.80
N GLY A 164 18.56 -9.41 -8.71
CA GLY A 164 18.89 -10.45 -9.67
C GLY A 164 17.75 -10.67 -10.67
N ALA A 165 18.10 -10.89 -11.93
CA ALA A 165 17.12 -11.25 -12.97
C ALA A 165 16.78 -12.76 -13.00
N ASP A 166 17.42 -13.55 -12.15
CA ASP A 166 17.34 -14.99 -12.09
C ASP A 166 16.29 -15.54 -11.10
N GLY A 167 15.51 -14.64 -10.49
CA GLY A 167 14.52 -15.01 -9.49
C GLY A 167 15.08 -15.18 -8.06
N SER A 168 16.37 -14.96 -7.85
CA SER A 168 16.99 -15.02 -6.51
C SER A 168 16.59 -13.85 -5.60
N THR A 169 15.99 -12.84 -6.17
CA THR A 169 15.52 -11.66 -5.45
C THR A 169 14.14 -11.24 -5.93
N ALA A 170 13.37 -10.59 -5.08
CA ALA A 170 12.08 -10.01 -5.41
C ALA A 170 11.95 -8.62 -4.79
N CYS A 171 11.24 -7.71 -5.45
CA CYS A 171 10.83 -6.45 -4.87
C CYS A 171 9.54 -5.95 -5.53
N ALA A 172 8.71 -5.24 -4.78
CA ALA A 172 7.51 -4.64 -5.33
C ALA A 172 7.83 -3.40 -6.19
N MET A 173 8.87 -2.64 -5.83
CA MET A 173 9.29 -1.48 -6.60
C MET A 173 10.79 -1.21 -6.47
N TRP A 174 11.52 -1.51 -7.53
CA TRP A 174 12.99 -1.44 -7.57
C TRP A 174 13.59 -0.09 -7.15
N ILE A 175 12.93 1.02 -7.45
CA ILE A 175 13.42 2.36 -7.15
C ILE A 175 13.56 2.61 -5.64
N TYR A 176 12.86 1.85 -4.81
CA TYR A 176 12.92 1.95 -3.35
C TYR A 176 13.76 0.86 -2.70
N SER A 177 14.45 0.02 -3.50
CA SER A 177 15.34 -0.99 -2.94
C SER A 177 16.46 -0.36 -2.12
N GLY A 178 16.72 -0.89 -0.94
CA GLY A 178 17.72 -0.40 0.00
C GLY A 178 17.25 0.69 0.95
N MET A 179 15.97 1.06 0.92
CA MET A 179 15.42 2.04 1.85
C MET A 179 15.39 1.54 3.30
N TRP A 180 15.25 0.24 3.49
CA TRP A 180 15.18 -0.42 4.79
C TRP A 180 16.53 -0.96 5.25
N ASN A 181 17.61 -0.44 4.75
CA ASN A 181 18.93 -0.95 5.09
C ASN A 181 19.33 -0.50 6.50
N ASN A 182 19.27 -1.42 7.43
CA ASN A 182 19.92 -1.29 8.73
C ASN A 182 21.38 -1.65 8.58
N ASN A 183 22.25 -0.67 8.59
CA ASN A 183 23.67 -0.89 8.66
C ASN A 183 23.96 -1.80 9.86
N ASP A 184 24.22 -3.08 9.57
CA ASP A 184 24.85 -4.09 10.43
C ASP A 184 24.27 -4.40 11.82
N THR A 185 23.18 -3.79 12.24
CA THR A 185 22.50 -4.15 13.48
C THR A 185 21.12 -4.72 13.14
N PRO A 186 20.87 -6.00 13.42
CA PRO A 186 19.55 -6.58 13.26
C PRO A 186 18.65 -6.06 14.38
N LEU A 187 18.08 -4.88 14.15
CA LEU A 187 17.02 -4.37 15.02
C LEU A 187 15.70 -4.99 14.59
N ASP A 188 14.82 -5.21 15.54
CA ASP A 188 13.50 -5.73 15.27
C ASP A 188 12.80 -4.76 14.29
N PRO A 189 12.31 -5.22 13.14
CA PRO A 189 11.58 -4.36 12.23
C PRO A 189 10.37 -3.67 12.87
N ALA A 190 9.80 -4.25 13.94
CA ALA A 190 8.74 -3.62 14.71
C ALA A 190 9.24 -2.44 15.59
N GLU A 191 10.53 -2.45 15.93
CA GLU A 191 11.15 -1.43 16.78
C GLU A 191 11.83 -0.31 15.98
N GLN A 192 11.95 -0.48 14.65
CA GLN A 192 12.63 0.50 13.81
C GLN A 192 11.68 1.22 12.87
N PRO A 193 11.72 2.53 12.90
CA PRO A 193 11.18 3.29 11.79
C PRO A 193 11.97 2.95 10.52
N LEU A 194 11.27 2.91 9.41
CA LEU A 194 11.82 2.96 8.06
C LEU A 194 12.93 3.97 8.01
N CYS A 195 14.18 3.53 8.01
CA CYS A 195 15.18 4.48 7.59
C CYS A 195 16.58 3.92 7.51
N ARG A 196 17.10 3.96 6.34
CA ARG A 196 18.48 4.30 6.23
C ARG A 196 18.62 5.80 6.52
N ARG A 197 18.75 6.16 7.79
CA ARG A 197 19.26 7.48 8.11
C ARG A 197 20.68 7.56 7.59
N ASN A 198 20.94 8.48 6.70
CA ASN A 198 22.31 8.76 6.32
C ASN A 198 23.00 9.37 7.53
N THR A 199 23.76 8.57 8.26
CA THR A 199 24.56 9.03 9.40
C THR A 199 25.64 10.03 8.99
N GLU A 200 25.88 10.17 7.68
CA GLU A 200 26.80 11.14 7.09
C GLU A 200 26.13 12.45 6.67
N ASP A 201 24.80 12.55 6.83
CA ASP A 201 24.09 13.78 6.49
C ASP A 201 24.50 14.94 7.39
N LYS A 202 25.27 15.84 6.82
CA LYS A 202 25.76 17.07 7.47
C LYS A 202 24.79 18.24 7.32
N SER A 203 23.69 18.08 6.58
CA SER A 203 22.73 19.15 6.33
C SER A 203 21.89 19.49 7.57
N GLY A 204 21.83 18.60 8.55
CA GLY A 204 20.95 18.70 9.72
C GLY A 204 19.49 18.38 9.43
N ILE A 205 19.11 18.16 8.17
CA ILE A 205 17.74 17.80 7.76
C ILE A 205 17.46 16.34 8.14
N GLY A 206 18.47 15.49 8.09
CA GLY A 206 18.39 14.09 8.48
C GLY A 206 18.25 13.85 10.00
N LEU A 207 17.95 14.85 10.79
CA LEU A 207 17.63 14.71 12.21
C LEU A 207 16.30 13.97 12.44
N ASN A 208 15.44 13.94 11.43
CA ASN A 208 14.21 13.15 11.48
C ASN A 208 14.51 11.71 11.06
N SER A 209 14.41 10.79 12.02
CA SER A 209 14.70 9.37 11.82
C SER A 209 13.76 8.67 10.84
N GLU A 210 12.61 9.29 10.54
CA GLU A 210 11.61 8.74 9.62
C GLU A 210 11.85 9.11 8.15
N TRP A 211 12.90 9.84 7.85
CA TRP A 211 13.26 10.21 6.49
C TRP A 211 14.34 9.26 5.97
N ALA A 212 14.04 8.55 4.90
CA ALA A 212 15.00 7.71 4.22
C ALA A 212 15.24 8.18 2.79
N PHE A 213 16.52 8.14 2.42
CA PHE A 213 16.95 8.31 1.04
C PHE A 213 17.27 6.92 0.48
N SER A 214 16.65 6.55 -0.59
CA SER A 214 16.99 5.36 -1.34
C SER A 214 17.93 5.75 -2.48
N TRP A 215 19.21 5.63 -2.29
CA TRP A 215 20.24 5.86 -3.33
C TRP A 215 20.65 4.55 -3.96
#